data_144dbf4b0c1217713583c0911db29f0e
#
_entry.id   144dbf4b0c1217713583c0911db29f0e
#
_cell.length_a   1.000
_cell.length_b   1.000
_cell.length_c   1.000
_cell.angle_alpha   90.00
_cell.angle_beta   90.00
_cell.angle_gamma   90.00
#
_symmetry.space_group_name_H-M   'P 1'
#
loop_
_entity.id
_entity.type
_entity.pdbx_description
1 polymer ?
#
loop_
_entity_poly.entity_id
_entity_poly.type
_entity_poly.pdbx_seq_one_letter_code
_entity_poly.pdbx_strand_id
1 'polypeptide(L)'
;MKRARIIYNPTSGREAIRRDLVDILNVYEQAGYETSAFATTPEPNSALNEARRAAEAGFDLLIAAGGDGTINEVVNGIAPLDKRPMLAIIPAGTTNDYARALRIPREDPLAAAKVILKGKAAKMDVGRANDTYFINIAAGGSLSELTYSVPSKLKSMYGYLAYVVK
;
A
#
# COMPACT_ATOMS: atom_id res chain seq x y z
N MET A 1 5.30 -17.92 16.14
CA MET A 1 5.87 -16.62 15.79
C MET A 1 4.86 -15.90 14.90
N LYS A 2 4.65 -14.60 15.04
CA LYS A 2 3.77 -13.84 14.15
C LYS A 2 4.43 -13.66 12.79
N ARG A 3 3.63 -13.68 11.72
CA ARG A 3 4.14 -13.62 10.34
C ARG A 3 3.70 -12.34 9.66
N ALA A 4 4.63 -11.67 8.98
CA ALA A 4 4.37 -10.46 8.21
C ALA A 4 4.72 -10.63 6.73
N ARG A 5 3.91 -10.03 5.84
CA ARG A 5 4.13 -10.02 4.40
C ARG A 5 4.18 -8.61 3.86
N ILE A 6 5.33 -8.21 3.35
CA ILE A 6 5.49 -6.94 2.62
C ILE A 6 5.08 -7.18 1.17
N ILE A 7 4.08 -6.44 0.70
CA ILE A 7 3.62 -6.42 -0.69
C ILE A 7 4.04 -5.07 -1.25
N TYR A 8 5.05 -5.05 -2.11
CA TYR A 8 5.63 -3.80 -2.57
C TYR A 8 5.63 -3.66 -4.09
N ASN A 9 5.39 -2.44 -4.55
CA ASN A 9 5.55 -2.10 -5.95
C ASN A 9 7.03 -1.72 -6.22
N PRO A 10 7.78 -2.52 -6.98
CA PRO A 10 9.22 -2.31 -7.18
C PRO A 10 9.56 -1.04 -7.95
N THR A 11 8.60 -0.46 -8.68
CA THR A 11 8.80 0.76 -9.49
C THR A 11 8.31 2.03 -8.80
N SER A 12 7.70 1.93 -7.62
CA SER A 12 7.20 3.08 -6.86
C SER A 12 8.34 3.87 -6.21
N GLY A 13 8.15 5.19 -6.08
CA GLY A 13 9.02 6.07 -5.30
C GLY A 13 10.48 6.06 -5.76
N ARG A 14 10.74 6.02 -7.06
CA ARG A 14 12.10 5.89 -7.62
C ARG A 14 12.86 4.67 -7.05
N GLU A 15 12.14 3.56 -6.91
CA GLU A 15 12.66 2.29 -6.37
C GLU A 15 13.14 2.35 -4.90
N ALA A 16 12.71 3.35 -4.14
CA ALA A 16 13.15 3.53 -2.75
C ALA A 16 12.85 2.29 -1.88
N ILE A 17 11.67 1.68 -2.05
CA ILE A 17 11.32 0.45 -1.32
C ILE A 17 12.30 -0.68 -1.63
N ARG A 18 12.66 -0.86 -2.90
CA ARG A 18 13.59 -1.91 -3.33
C ARG A 18 14.99 -1.71 -2.73
N ARG A 19 15.47 -0.47 -2.72
CA ARG A 19 16.77 -0.11 -2.15
C ARG A 19 16.82 -0.37 -0.65
N ASP A 20 15.77 0.00 0.07
CA ASP A 20 15.74 -0.03 1.53
C ASP A 20 15.09 -1.34 2.08
N LEU A 21 14.82 -2.33 1.22
CA LEU A 21 14.01 -3.52 1.55
C LEU A 21 14.61 -4.33 2.70
N VAL A 22 15.93 -4.51 2.74
CA VAL A 22 16.60 -5.28 3.80
C VAL A 22 16.42 -4.59 5.15
N ASP A 23 16.58 -3.27 5.20
CA ASP A 23 16.41 -2.51 6.44
C ASP A 23 14.93 -2.49 6.89
N ILE A 24 14.00 -2.43 5.93
CA ILE A 24 12.57 -2.54 6.22
C ILE A 24 12.23 -3.93 6.81
N LEU A 25 12.73 -5.01 6.25
CA LEU A 25 12.56 -6.37 6.79
C LEU A 25 13.05 -6.44 8.23
N ASN A 26 14.27 -5.95 8.50
CA ASN A 26 14.86 -5.93 9.83
C ASN A 26 13.99 -5.19 10.85
N VAL A 27 13.34 -4.08 10.47
CA VAL A 27 12.42 -3.34 11.35
C VAL A 27 11.25 -4.21 11.80
N TYR A 28 10.64 -4.97 10.89
CA TYR A 28 9.51 -5.84 11.24
C TYR A 28 9.96 -7.08 12.02
N GLU A 29 11.15 -7.60 11.77
CA GLU A 29 11.75 -8.67 12.59
C GLU A 29 12.02 -8.19 14.02
N GLN A 30 12.54 -6.98 14.21
CA GLN A 30 12.65 -6.33 15.52
C GLN A 30 11.31 -6.16 16.23
N ALA A 31 10.23 -5.97 15.48
CA ALA A 31 8.87 -5.92 16.00
C ALA A 31 8.28 -7.30 16.33
N GLY A 32 9.04 -8.38 16.15
CA GLY A 32 8.66 -9.76 16.51
C GLY A 32 7.93 -10.52 15.42
N TYR A 33 8.07 -10.11 14.15
CA TYR A 33 7.48 -10.81 13.01
C TYR A 33 8.54 -11.59 12.23
N GLU A 34 8.20 -12.80 11.81
CA GLU A 34 8.86 -13.48 10.70
C GLU A 34 8.40 -12.79 9.41
N THR A 35 9.30 -12.09 8.74
CA THR A 35 8.93 -11.17 7.66
C THR A 35 9.42 -11.67 6.31
N SER A 36 8.55 -11.59 5.33
CA SER A 36 8.85 -11.92 3.93
C SER A 36 8.33 -10.82 3.00
N ALA A 37 8.88 -10.74 1.78
CA ALA A 37 8.50 -9.74 0.80
C ALA A 37 8.01 -10.36 -0.51
N PHE A 38 7.10 -9.65 -1.18
CA PHE A 38 6.59 -9.95 -2.51
C PHE A 38 6.60 -8.69 -3.36
N ALA A 39 7.31 -8.74 -4.47
CA ALA A 39 7.29 -7.68 -5.47
C ALA A 39 6.06 -7.86 -6.38
N THR A 40 5.24 -6.82 -6.49
CA THR A 40 4.11 -6.85 -7.44
C THR A 40 4.61 -6.87 -8.87
N THR A 41 3.84 -7.48 -9.74
CA THR A 41 4.07 -7.50 -11.18
C THR A 41 3.22 -6.44 -11.89
N PRO A 42 3.47 -6.16 -13.18
CA PRO A 42 2.60 -5.30 -13.99
C PRO A 42 1.19 -5.85 -14.22
N GLU A 43 0.96 -7.13 -13.92
CA GLU A 43 -0.34 -7.76 -14.07
C GLU A 43 -1.40 -7.11 -13.17
N PRO A 44 -2.63 -6.90 -13.67
CA PRO A 44 -3.71 -6.36 -12.87
C PRO A 44 -3.97 -7.19 -11.61
N ASN A 45 -4.27 -6.52 -10.51
CA ASN A 45 -4.60 -7.15 -9.23
C ASN A 45 -3.45 -7.97 -8.60
N SER A 46 -2.19 -7.73 -8.99
CA SER A 46 -1.05 -8.47 -8.43
C SER A 46 -0.97 -8.32 -6.91
N ALA A 47 -1.12 -7.10 -6.38
CA ALA A 47 -1.12 -6.86 -4.94
C ALA A 47 -2.39 -7.41 -4.25
N LEU A 48 -3.56 -7.34 -4.89
CA LEU A 48 -4.82 -7.89 -4.39
C LEU A 48 -4.72 -9.42 -4.21
N ASN A 49 -4.24 -10.11 -5.23
CA ASN A 49 -4.13 -11.57 -5.22
C ASN A 49 -3.16 -12.04 -4.15
N GLU A 50 -2.00 -11.39 -4.02
CA GLU A 50 -1.03 -11.72 -2.98
C GLU A 50 -1.55 -11.40 -1.58
N ALA A 51 -2.28 -10.29 -1.41
CA ALA A 51 -2.87 -9.93 -0.13
C ALA A 51 -3.88 -10.98 0.34
N ARG A 52 -4.76 -11.42 -0.55
CA ARG A 52 -5.72 -12.49 -0.28
C ARG A 52 -5.02 -13.79 0.08
N ARG A 53 -4.07 -14.22 -0.75
CA ARG A 53 -3.29 -15.45 -0.53
C ARG A 53 -2.58 -15.43 0.82
N ALA A 54 -1.94 -14.33 1.17
CA ALA A 54 -1.22 -14.19 2.44
C ALA A 54 -2.18 -14.21 3.65
N ALA A 55 -3.33 -13.54 3.54
CA ALA A 55 -4.35 -13.55 4.59
C ALA A 55 -4.91 -14.97 4.82
N GLU A 56 -5.23 -15.69 3.76
CA GLU A 56 -5.71 -17.09 3.81
C GLU A 56 -4.63 -18.04 4.32
N ALA A 57 -3.35 -17.76 4.03
CA ALA A 57 -2.22 -18.50 4.60
C ALA A 57 -1.92 -18.18 6.08
N GLY A 58 -2.72 -17.32 6.71
CA GLY A 58 -2.64 -17.01 8.13
C GLY A 58 -1.51 -16.02 8.51
N PHE A 59 -1.13 -15.12 7.62
CA PHE A 59 -0.26 -14.01 8.01
C PHE A 59 -1.00 -13.06 8.96
N ASP A 60 -0.30 -12.58 9.99
CA ASP A 60 -0.86 -11.71 11.03
C ASP A 60 -0.85 -10.22 10.61
N LEU A 61 0.11 -9.86 9.75
CA LEU A 61 0.33 -8.50 9.29
C LEU A 61 0.63 -8.47 7.79
N LEU A 62 -0.06 -7.62 7.06
CA LEU A 62 0.30 -7.24 5.69
C LEU A 62 0.84 -5.81 5.68
N ILE A 63 1.88 -5.58 4.91
CA ILE A 63 2.48 -4.26 4.72
C ILE A 63 2.31 -3.88 3.24
N ALA A 64 1.43 -2.92 2.97
CA ALA A 64 1.27 -2.35 1.64
C ALA A 64 2.33 -1.27 1.41
N ALA A 65 3.33 -1.57 0.59
CA ALA A 65 4.44 -0.68 0.30
C ALA A 65 4.38 -0.18 -1.16
N GLY A 66 3.86 1.02 -1.34
CA GLY A 66 3.61 1.59 -2.67
C GLY A 66 2.78 2.86 -2.62
N GLY A 67 2.18 3.23 -3.75
CA GLY A 67 1.22 4.34 -3.84
C GLY A 67 -0.19 3.93 -3.43
N ASP A 68 -1.12 4.89 -3.50
CA ASP A 68 -2.53 4.68 -3.12
C ASP A 68 -3.19 3.52 -3.90
N GLY A 69 -2.80 3.27 -5.15
CA GLY A 69 -3.25 2.13 -5.94
C GLY A 69 -2.85 0.78 -5.35
N THR A 70 -1.60 0.62 -4.92
CA THR A 70 -1.12 -0.60 -4.26
C THR A 70 -1.86 -0.84 -2.94
N ILE A 71 -2.06 0.22 -2.16
CA ILE A 71 -2.81 0.15 -0.90
C ILE A 71 -4.25 -0.28 -1.17
N ASN A 72 -4.89 0.31 -2.18
CA ASN A 72 -6.27 -0.02 -2.57
C ASN A 72 -6.41 -1.49 -3.01
N GLU A 73 -5.47 -2.02 -3.80
CA GLU A 73 -5.47 -3.44 -4.18
C GLU A 73 -5.34 -4.35 -2.96
N VAL A 74 -4.41 -4.05 -2.04
CA VAL A 74 -4.25 -4.85 -0.81
C VAL A 74 -5.53 -4.84 0.02
N VAL A 75 -6.17 -3.68 0.19
CA VAL A 75 -7.45 -3.56 0.90
C VAL A 75 -8.53 -4.41 0.22
N ASN A 76 -8.66 -4.35 -1.09
CA ASN A 76 -9.63 -5.17 -1.84
C ASN A 76 -9.34 -6.67 -1.76
N GLY A 77 -8.08 -7.05 -1.54
CA GLY A 77 -7.71 -8.45 -1.29
C GLY A 77 -8.19 -8.98 0.06
N ILE A 78 -8.20 -8.15 1.10
CA ILE A 78 -8.49 -8.59 2.46
C ILE A 78 -9.87 -8.15 3.00
N ALA A 79 -10.45 -7.07 2.50
CA ALA A 79 -11.72 -6.55 3.01
C ALA A 79 -12.88 -7.55 2.93
N PRO A 80 -13.00 -8.41 1.89
CA PRO A 80 -14.05 -9.42 1.79
C PRO A 80 -13.93 -10.56 2.81
N LEU A 81 -12.76 -10.73 3.45
CA LEU A 81 -12.49 -11.88 4.32
C LEU A 81 -13.08 -11.68 5.72
N ASP A 82 -13.55 -12.75 6.34
CA ASP A 82 -14.04 -12.73 7.72
C ASP A 82 -12.91 -12.49 8.71
N LYS A 83 -11.78 -13.19 8.51
CA LYS A 83 -10.57 -13.02 9.32
C LYS A 83 -9.54 -12.22 8.53
N ARG A 84 -9.27 -11.01 8.99
CA ARG A 84 -8.36 -10.07 8.33
C ARG A 84 -7.05 -9.93 9.12
N PRO A 85 -5.90 -9.93 8.44
CA PRO A 85 -4.63 -9.52 9.06
C PRO A 85 -4.66 -8.02 9.38
N MET A 86 -3.78 -7.58 10.26
CA MET A 86 -3.51 -6.15 10.40
C MET A 86 -2.90 -5.61 9.11
N LEU A 87 -3.13 -4.33 8.82
CA LEU A 87 -2.55 -3.63 7.68
C LEU A 87 -1.60 -2.52 8.17
N ALA A 88 -0.37 -2.54 7.71
CA ALA A 88 0.58 -1.44 7.79
C ALA A 88 0.82 -0.85 6.40
N ILE A 89 1.26 0.41 6.34
CA ILE A 89 1.43 1.13 5.09
C ILE A 89 2.82 1.76 5.06
N ILE A 90 3.54 1.55 3.96
CA ILE A 90 4.77 2.26 3.63
C ILE A 90 4.50 3.04 2.34
N PRO A 91 4.25 4.35 2.43
CA PRO A 91 3.92 5.16 1.28
C PRO A 91 5.12 5.37 0.37
N ALA A 92 4.96 5.10 -0.92
CA ALA A 92 5.97 5.31 -1.95
C ALA A 92 5.35 5.80 -3.28
N GLY A 93 4.16 6.35 -3.24
CA GLY A 93 3.50 6.95 -4.40
C GLY A 93 3.73 8.45 -4.50
N THR A 94 3.04 9.08 -5.45
CA THR A 94 3.12 10.52 -5.70
C THR A 94 2.33 11.34 -4.67
N THR A 95 1.10 10.94 -4.37
CA THR A 95 0.18 11.70 -3.49
C THR A 95 0.14 11.14 -2.08
N ASN A 96 0.04 9.83 -1.95
CA ASN A 96 0.02 9.11 -0.66
C ASN A 96 -1.04 9.69 0.30
N ASP A 97 -2.25 9.90 -0.21
CA ASP A 97 -3.31 10.62 0.51
C ASP A 97 -3.75 9.88 1.76
N TYR A 98 -3.85 8.57 1.70
CA TYR A 98 -4.22 7.77 2.85
C TYR A 98 -3.14 7.80 3.96
N ALA A 99 -1.87 7.69 3.58
CA ALA A 99 -0.77 7.82 4.53
C ALA A 99 -0.70 9.22 5.17
N ARG A 100 -1.06 10.26 4.40
CA ARG A 100 -1.17 11.63 4.93
C ARG A 100 -2.25 11.73 6.00
N ALA A 101 -3.44 11.17 5.74
CA ALA A 101 -4.54 11.16 6.71
C ALA A 101 -4.15 10.45 8.02
N LEU A 102 -3.37 9.38 7.92
CA LEU A 102 -2.86 8.61 9.07
C LEU A 102 -1.60 9.20 9.72
N ARG A 103 -1.06 10.30 9.20
CA ARG A 103 0.18 10.95 9.65
C ARG A 103 1.39 10.01 9.61
N ILE A 104 1.43 9.10 8.65
CA ILE A 104 2.58 8.23 8.39
C ILE A 104 3.64 9.03 7.63
N PRO A 105 4.94 8.92 7.97
CA PRO A 105 6.03 9.53 7.20
C PRO A 105 5.96 9.14 5.73
N ARG A 106 6.05 10.11 4.80
CA ARG A 106 5.86 9.88 3.36
C ARG A 106 7.13 10.00 2.53
N GLU A 107 8.13 10.66 3.08
CA GLU A 107 9.38 10.98 2.38
C GLU A 107 10.46 9.91 2.59
N ASP A 108 10.30 9.05 3.59
CA ASP A 108 11.27 8.05 3.99
C ASP A 108 10.56 6.71 4.29
N PRO A 109 10.71 5.70 3.42
CA PRO A 109 10.12 4.39 3.62
C PRO A 109 10.54 3.70 4.91
N LEU A 110 11.79 3.89 5.33
CA LEU A 110 12.30 3.30 6.56
C LEU A 110 11.69 3.96 7.80
N ALA A 111 11.51 5.29 7.77
CA ALA A 111 10.80 6.00 8.83
C ALA A 111 9.33 5.55 8.92
N ALA A 112 8.67 5.32 7.78
CA ALA A 112 7.32 4.76 7.73
C ALA A 112 7.27 3.34 8.32
N ALA A 113 8.23 2.48 7.99
CA ALA A 113 8.32 1.13 8.55
C ALA A 113 8.50 1.15 10.07
N LYS A 114 9.31 2.06 10.61
CA LYS A 114 9.55 2.21 12.05
C LYS A 114 8.31 2.59 12.88
N VAL A 115 7.23 3.02 12.24
CA VAL A 115 5.95 3.27 12.93
C VAL A 115 5.45 2.00 13.63
N ILE A 116 5.73 0.79 13.11
CA ILE A 116 5.33 -0.48 13.73
C ILE A 116 5.90 -0.66 15.14
N LEU A 117 7.08 -0.08 15.43
CA LEU A 117 7.76 -0.23 16.72
C LEU A 117 7.09 0.59 17.83
N LYS A 118 6.40 1.68 17.49
CA LYS A 118 5.83 2.64 18.45
C LYS A 118 4.37 2.96 18.18
N GLY A 119 3.86 2.57 17.03
CA GLY A 119 2.50 2.86 16.58
C GLY A 119 1.45 2.08 17.36
N LYS A 120 0.23 2.57 17.27
CA LYS A 120 -0.95 1.88 17.82
C LYS A 120 -1.83 1.42 16.67
N ALA A 121 -2.30 0.18 16.75
CA ALA A 121 -3.31 -0.30 15.83
C ALA A 121 -4.62 0.45 16.05
N ALA A 122 -5.23 0.92 14.96
CA ALA A 122 -6.54 1.57 14.99
C ALA A 122 -7.50 0.81 14.06
N LYS A 123 -8.77 0.77 14.45
CA LYS A 123 -9.83 0.32 13.54
C LYS A 123 -10.13 1.45 12.57
N MET A 124 -10.18 1.12 11.30
CA MET A 124 -10.50 2.07 10.24
C MET A 124 -11.71 1.57 9.47
N ASP A 125 -12.59 2.49 9.14
CA ASP A 125 -13.73 2.19 8.29
C ASP A 125 -13.26 1.98 6.84
N VAL A 126 -13.94 1.06 6.16
CA VAL A 126 -13.74 0.77 4.75
C VAL A 126 -15.09 0.93 4.06
N GLY A 127 -15.14 1.81 3.07
CA GLY A 127 -16.34 1.99 2.25
C GLY A 127 -16.46 0.88 1.21
N ARG A 128 -17.70 0.59 0.78
CA ARG A 128 -17.99 -0.34 -0.31
C ARG A 128 -18.89 0.33 -1.33
N ALA A 129 -18.49 0.25 -2.60
CA ALA A 129 -19.30 0.66 -3.74
C ALA A 129 -19.44 -0.54 -4.67
N ASN A 130 -20.65 -1.11 -4.76
CA ASN A 130 -20.91 -2.40 -5.41
C ASN A 130 -20.00 -3.50 -4.84
N ASP A 131 -19.12 -4.05 -5.66
CA ASP A 131 -18.20 -5.13 -5.27
C ASP A 131 -16.77 -4.65 -5.00
N THR A 132 -16.54 -3.34 -5.00
CA THR A 132 -15.23 -2.73 -4.77
C THR A 132 -15.19 -2.01 -3.43
N TYR A 133 -14.12 -2.24 -2.69
CA TYR A 133 -13.86 -1.55 -1.45
C TYR A 133 -12.95 -0.34 -1.69
N PHE A 134 -13.15 0.69 -0.90
CA PHE A 134 -12.31 1.89 -0.94
C PHE A 134 -11.99 2.39 0.46
N ILE A 135 -10.82 2.99 0.58
CA ILE A 135 -10.37 3.74 1.74
C ILE A 135 -10.11 5.17 1.30
N ASN A 136 -10.42 6.13 2.16
CA ASN A 136 -10.25 7.56 1.94
C ASN A 136 -11.36 8.19 1.08
N ILE A 137 -11.36 8.10 -0.24
CA ILE A 137 -12.32 8.79 -1.11
C ILE A 137 -12.80 7.87 -2.24
N ALA A 138 -14.11 7.87 -2.49
CA ALA A 138 -14.72 7.43 -3.74
C ALA A 138 -15.28 8.66 -4.47
N ALA A 139 -14.84 8.90 -5.69
CA ALA A 139 -15.30 10.02 -6.50
C ALA A 139 -15.76 9.54 -7.89
N GLY A 140 -16.85 10.11 -8.39
CA GLY A 140 -17.37 9.85 -9.72
C GLY A 140 -17.65 11.15 -10.47
N GLY A 141 -17.62 11.11 -11.79
CA GLY A 141 -17.90 12.25 -12.66
C GLY A 141 -16.79 12.53 -13.69
N SER A 142 -16.93 13.60 -14.47
CA SER A 142 -16.05 13.91 -15.60
C SER A 142 -14.57 14.12 -15.22
N LEU A 143 -14.30 14.58 -14.00
CA LEU A 143 -12.91 14.73 -13.51
C LEU A 143 -12.24 13.42 -13.13
N SER A 144 -12.98 12.35 -12.90
CA SER A 144 -12.39 11.04 -12.57
C SER A 144 -11.72 10.40 -13.78
N GLU A 145 -12.14 10.70 -15.00
CA GLU A 145 -11.51 10.20 -16.24
C GLU A 145 -10.06 10.71 -16.41
N LEU A 146 -9.76 11.93 -15.96
CA LEU A 146 -8.41 12.49 -15.98
C LEU A 146 -7.41 11.65 -15.18
N THR A 147 -7.87 11.05 -14.10
CA THR A 147 -7.01 10.27 -13.19
C THR A 147 -6.57 8.94 -13.79
N TYR A 148 -7.42 8.31 -14.59
CA TYR A 148 -7.14 7.01 -15.23
C TYR A 148 -6.34 7.13 -16.51
N SER A 149 -6.40 8.28 -17.19
CA SER A 149 -5.81 8.46 -18.52
C SER A 149 -4.32 8.86 -18.52
N VAL A 150 -3.72 9.09 -17.35
CA VAL A 150 -2.29 9.51 -17.24
C VAL A 150 -1.38 8.28 -17.09
N PRO A 151 -0.44 8.04 -18.04
CA PRO A 151 0.52 6.94 -17.95
C PRO A 151 1.39 6.99 -16.68
N SER A 152 1.69 5.83 -16.11
CA SER A 152 2.48 5.71 -14.87
C SER A 152 3.86 6.36 -14.96
N LYS A 153 4.49 6.36 -16.15
CA LYS A 153 5.77 7.05 -16.39
C LYS A 153 5.66 8.57 -16.23
N LEU A 154 4.58 9.18 -16.70
CA LEU A 154 4.35 10.62 -16.55
C LEU A 154 4.06 10.99 -15.09
N LYS A 155 3.33 10.16 -14.37
CA LYS A 155 3.10 10.34 -12.92
C LYS A 155 4.39 10.35 -12.12
N SER A 156 5.34 9.45 -12.44
CA SER A 156 6.62 9.38 -11.74
C SER A 156 7.58 10.52 -12.09
N MET A 157 7.47 11.11 -13.29
CA MET A 157 8.33 12.22 -13.73
C MET A 157 7.82 13.59 -13.27
N TYR A 158 6.52 13.83 -13.35
CA TYR A 158 5.93 15.16 -13.15
C TYR A 158 5.01 15.28 -11.93
N GLY A 159 4.81 14.19 -11.18
CA GLY A 159 4.01 14.20 -9.98
C GLY A 159 2.58 14.70 -10.25
N TYR A 160 2.10 15.61 -9.40
CA TYR A 160 0.75 16.19 -9.51
C TYR A 160 0.53 16.94 -10.83
N LEU A 161 1.58 17.56 -11.40
CA LEU A 161 1.49 18.28 -12.67
C LEU A 161 1.09 17.38 -13.84
N ALA A 162 1.37 16.08 -13.79
CA ALA A 162 0.97 15.12 -14.82
C ALA A 162 -0.57 15.06 -15.03
N TYR A 163 -1.35 15.46 -14.04
CA TYR A 163 -2.81 15.51 -14.11
C TYR A 163 -3.36 16.82 -14.66
N VAL A 164 -2.54 17.87 -14.69
CA VAL A 164 -2.96 19.23 -15.09
C VAL A 164 -2.62 19.54 -16.55
N VAL A 165 -1.62 18.86 -17.11
CA VAL A 165 -1.08 19.12 -18.47
C VAL A 165 -1.82 18.34 -19.56
N LYS A 166 -2.89 17.66 -19.25
CA LYS A 166 -3.75 16.96 -20.20
C LYS A 166 -5.09 17.72 -20.32
#